data_61488ef32d2da42661d42ed44d418873
#
_entry.id   61488ef32d2da42661d42ed44d418873
#
_cell.length_a   1.000
_cell.length_b   1.000
_cell.length_c   1.000
_cell.angle_alpha   90.00
_cell.angle_beta   90.00
_cell.angle_gamma   90.00
#
_symmetry.space_group_name_H-M   'P 1'
#
loop_
_entity.id
_entity.type
_entity.pdbx_description
1 polymer ?
#
loop_
_entity_poly.entity_id
_entity_poly.type
_entity_poly.pdbx_seq_one_letter_code
_entity_poly.pdbx_strand_id
1 'polypeptide(L)'
;MSKTMTKYQLDHFRDKVKRQFNPMIEEQELLVKQFKTEATDKAVDKLSKKMGADKIIAKFRQAEKMLEEARNTALTFFEKKKPKDAELNYNFRRDNRYNDDKITLRDCEDQLRDWASTLAEREIERRPEGAKLRQLKDLKTKALDVVMESGTPDSLAIALDQVSKKIGLRWNQELQALPNFKQ
;
A
#
# COMPACT_ATOMS: atom_id res chain seq x y z
N MET A 1 -32.13 -15.65 -33.88
CA MET A 1 -32.26 -15.68 -32.40
C MET A 1 -30.87 -15.69 -31.80
N SER A 2 -30.48 -14.63 -31.12
CA SER A 2 -29.18 -14.55 -30.45
C SER A 2 -29.18 -15.54 -29.28
N LYS A 3 -28.25 -16.51 -29.29
CA LYS A 3 -28.17 -17.53 -28.22
C LYS A 3 -27.67 -16.85 -26.95
N THR A 4 -28.34 -17.13 -25.81
CA THR A 4 -27.89 -16.71 -24.50
C THR A 4 -26.48 -17.26 -24.21
N MET A 5 -25.63 -16.43 -23.59
CA MET A 5 -24.28 -16.85 -23.23
C MET A 5 -24.30 -17.97 -22.18
N THR A 6 -23.42 -18.94 -22.36
CA THR A 6 -23.17 -19.99 -21.35
C THR A 6 -22.34 -19.44 -20.19
N LYS A 7 -22.41 -20.12 -19.05
CA LYS A 7 -21.59 -19.77 -17.87
C LYS A 7 -20.09 -19.72 -18.22
N TYR A 8 -19.61 -20.67 -19.01
CA TYR A 8 -18.22 -20.72 -19.47
C TYR A 8 -17.82 -19.47 -20.28
N GLN A 9 -18.69 -19.00 -21.17
CA GLN A 9 -18.46 -17.78 -21.95
C GLN A 9 -18.43 -16.54 -21.04
N LEU A 10 -19.33 -16.45 -20.08
CA LEU A 10 -19.34 -15.36 -19.11
C LEU A 10 -18.04 -15.32 -18.28
N ASP A 11 -17.61 -16.47 -17.76
CA ASP A 11 -16.37 -16.55 -16.99
C ASP A 11 -15.15 -16.19 -17.84
N HIS A 12 -15.10 -16.60 -19.10
CA HIS A 12 -14.05 -16.23 -20.02
C HIS A 12 -13.98 -14.70 -20.25
N PHE A 13 -15.12 -14.04 -20.43
CA PHE A 13 -15.17 -12.58 -20.55
C PHE A 13 -14.76 -11.87 -19.27
N ARG A 14 -15.19 -12.36 -18.10
CA ARG A 14 -14.75 -11.81 -16.81
C ARG A 14 -13.22 -11.88 -16.66
N ASP A 15 -12.63 -12.98 -17.06
CA ASP A 15 -11.17 -13.13 -17.01
C ASP A 15 -10.46 -12.22 -18.01
N LYS A 16 -11.01 -12.01 -19.19
CA LYS A 16 -10.49 -11.02 -20.13
C LYS A 16 -10.54 -9.60 -19.58
N VAL A 17 -11.67 -9.20 -19.01
CA VAL A 17 -11.80 -7.89 -18.33
C VAL A 17 -10.71 -7.74 -17.25
N LYS A 18 -10.55 -8.75 -16.40
CA LYS A 18 -9.53 -8.72 -15.35
C LYS A 18 -8.11 -8.61 -15.93
N ARG A 19 -7.77 -9.43 -16.91
CA ARG A 19 -6.44 -9.43 -17.56
C ARG A 19 -6.11 -8.07 -18.18
N GLN A 20 -7.11 -7.38 -18.69
CA GLN A 20 -6.91 -6.08 -19.32
C GLN A 20 -6.79 -4.94 -18.31
N PHE A 21 -7.64 -4.92 -17.29
CA PHE A 21 -7.64 -3.85 -16.29
C PHE A 21 -6.57 -4.02 -15.20
N ASN A 22 -6.26 -5.27 -14.80
CA ASN A 22 -5.34 -5.49 -13.69
C ASN A 22 -3.96 -4.87 -13.93
N PRO A 23 -3.27 -5.08 -15.07
CA PRO A 23 -1.96 -4.47 -15.28
C PRO A 23 -2.00 -2.94 -15.22
N MET A 24 -3.04 -2.33 -15.79
CA MET A 24 -3.21 -0.87 -15.76
C MET A 24 -3.46 -0.34 -14.35
N ILE A 25 -4.22 -1.10 -13.54
CA ILE A 25 -4.48 -0.76 -12.14
C ILE A 25 -3.20 -0.93 -11.33
N GLU A 26 -2.48 -2.03 -11.49
CA GLU A 26 -1.22 -2.32 -10.79
C GLU A 26 -0.15 -1.27 -11.08
N GLU A 27 0.02 -0.89 -12.34
CA GLU A 27 0.92 0.20 -12.73
C GLU A 27 0.53 1.52 -12.05
N GLN A 28 -0.75 1.84 -12.08
CA GLN A 28 -1.24 3.08 -11.46
C GLN A 28 -1.17 3.03 -9.92
N GLU A 29 -1.36 1.86 -9.30
CA GLU A 29 -1.18 1.66 -7.85
C GLU A 29 0.28 1.86 -7.43
N LEU A 30 1.23 1.40 -8.24
CA LEU A 30 2.66 1.64 -8.01
C LEU A 30 3.00 3.12 -8.03
N LEU A 31 2.53 3.86 -9.02
CA LEU A 31 2.71 5.31 -9.11
C LEU A 31 2.10 6.03 -7.91
N VAL A 32 0.85 5.70 -7.56
CA VAL A 32 0.17 6.29 -6.40
C VAL A 32 0.91 5.97 -5.10
N LYS A 33 1.44 4.75 -4.96
CA LYS A 33 2.24 4.35 -3.79
C LYS A 33 3.53 5.15 -3.68
N GLN A 34 4.24 5.37 -4.78
CA GLN A 34 5.45 6.20 -4.78
C GLN A 34 5.15 7.63 -4.36
N PHE A 35 4.14 8.26 -4.97
CA PHE A 35 3.70 9.61 -4.57
C PHE A 35 3.23 9.69 -3.12
N LYS A 36 2.55 8.63 -2.63
CA LYS A 36 2.13 8.56 -1.23
C LYS A 36 3.33 8.58 -0.29
N THR A 37 4.36 7.80 -0.58
CA THR A 37 5.59 7.76 0.23
C THR A 37 6.24 9.13 0.26
N GLU A 38 6.47 9.75 -0.91
CA GLU A 38 7.08 11.08 -0.99
C GLU A 38 6.27 12.17 -0.28
N ALA A 39 4.94 12.15 -0.44
CA ALA A 39 4.05 13.10 0.20
C ALA A 39 4.03 12.90 1.72
N THR A 40 4.07 11.64 2.19
CA THR A 40 4.15 11.32 3.62
C THR A 40 5.46 11.83 4.21
N ASP A 41 6.60 11.57 3.58
CA ASP A 41 7.91 12.02 4.08
C ASP A 41 7.98 13.56 4.15
N LYS A 42 7.49 14.25 3.11
CA LYS A 42 7.38 15.73 3.14
C LYS A 42 6.44 16.24 4.23
N ALA A 43 5.34 15.52 4.49
CA ALA A 43 4.39 15.88 5.54
C ALA A 43 4.97 15.60 6.94
N VAL A 44 5.73 14.52 7.13
CA VAL A 44 6.47 14.24 8.38
C VAL A 44 7.40 15.40 8.71
N ASP A 45 8.22 15.84 7.75
CA ASP A 45 9.16 16.94 7.95
C ASP A 45 8.45 18.25 8.34
N LYS A 46 7.37 18.57 7.63
CA LYS A 46 6.58 19.79 7.92
C LYS A 46 5.91 19.74 9.30
N LEU A 47 5.30 18.60 9.64
CA LEU A 47 4.65 18.42 10.94
C LEU A 47 5.67 18.43 12.06
N SER A 48 6.78 17.72 11.91
CA SER A 48 7.85 17.67 12.90
C SER A 48 8.36 19.06 13.25
N LYS A 49 8.64 19.88 12.24
CA LYS A 49 9.07 21.27 12.42
C LYS A 49 7.98 22.15 13.04
N LYS A 50 6.74 22.04 12.53
CA LYS A 50 5.61 22.85 13.00
C LYS A 50 5.24 22.57 14.47
N MET A 51 5.31 21.32 14.87
CA MET A 51 4.96 20.88 16.23
C MET A 51 6.17 20.88 17.18
N GLY A 52 7.38 21.09 16.67
CA GLY A 52 8.61 21.00 17.45
C GLY A 52 8.96 19.56 17.87
N ALA A 53 8.37 18.57 17.20
CA ALA A 53 8.61 17.15 17.48
C ALA A 53 10.05 16.73 17.18
N ASP A 54 10.71 17.39 16.22
CA ASP A 54 12.13 17.22 15.91
C ASP A 54 13.04 17.38 17.13
N LYS A 55 12.75 18.38 17.98
CA LYS A 55 13.51 18.61 19.22
C LYS A 55 13.28 17.52 20.25
N ILE A 56 12.06 17.01 20.34
CA ILE A 56 11.70 15.93 21.28
C ILE A 56 12.36 14.62 20.80
N ILE A 57 12.24 14.31 19.52
CA ILE A 57 12.86 13.12 18.88
C ILE A 57 14.39 13.16 19.05
N ALA A 58 15.01 14.35 18.85
CA ALA A 58 16.46 14.49 19.06
C ALA A 58 16.87 14.22 20.52
N LYS A 59 16.08 14.67 21.50
CA LYS A 59 16.31 14.39 22.92
C LYS A 59 16.18 12.90 23.23
N PHE A 60 15.18 12.21 22.67
CA PHE A 60 15.04 10.77 22.83
C PHE A 60 16.23 10.01 22.25
N ARG A 61 16.67 10.34 21.03
CA ARG A 61 17.87 9.72 20.42
C ARG A 61 19.11 9.92 21.24
N GLN A 62 19.29 11.11 21.79
CA GLN A 62 20.42 11.38 22.69
C GLN A 62 20.33 10.56 23.98
N ALA A 63 19.16 10.48 24.60
CA ALA A 63 18.95 9.70 25.81
C ALA A 63 19.17 8.18 25.57
N GLU A 64 18.68 7.63 24.46
CA GLU A 64 18.90 6.25 24.08
C GLU A 64 20.39 5.94 23.88
N LYS A 65 21.11 6.82 23.18
CA LYS A 65 22.56 6.68 23.01
C LYS A 65 23.30 6.72 24.34
N MET A 66 22.98 7.64 25.23
CA MET A 66 23.59 7.71 26.56
C MET A 66 23.28 6.46 27.40
N LEU A 67 22.06 5.94 27.29
CA LEU A 67 21.66 4.71 27.98
C LEU A 67 22.42 3.49 27.46
N GLU A 68 22.58 3.39 26.15
CA GLU A 68 23.36 2.33 25.51
C GLU A 68 24.84 2.38 25.91
N GLU A 69 25.45 3.56 25.90
CA GLU A 69 26.82 3.77 26.36
C GLU A 69 26.98 3.38 27.83
N ALA A 70 26.04 3.77 28.70
CA ALA A 70 26.06 3.40 30.10
C ALA A 70 25.93 1.89 30.33
N ARG A 71 25.03 1.22 29.56
CA ARG A 71 24.86 -0.24 29.59
C ARG A 71 26.15 -0.96 29.17
N ASN A 72 26.77 -0.55 28.07
CA ASN A 72 28.01 -1.14 27.58
C ASN A 72 29.17 -0.94 28.56
N THR A 73 29.23 0.24 29.17
CA THR A 73 30.22 0.54 30.21
C THR A 73 30.01 -0.36 31.44
N ALA A 74 28.78 -0.49 31.89
CA ALA A 74 28.44 -1.36 33.03
C ALA A 74 28.75 -2.83 32.72
N LEU A 75 28.34 -3.32 31.54
CA LEU A 75 28.62 -4.69 31.11
C LEU A 75 30.12 -4.99 31.14
N THR A 76 30.90 -4.12 30.50
CA THR A 76 32.35 -4.24 30.42
C THR A 76 32.99 -4.23 31.82
N PHE A 77 32.50 -3.36 32.70
CA PHE A 77 32.97 -3.30 34.08
C PHE A 77 32.69 -4.59 34.84
N PHE A 78 31.45 -5.07 34.81
CA PHE A 78 31.06 -6.27 35.51
C PHE A 78 31.69 -7.55 34.94
N GLU A 79 31.86 -7.63 33.61
CA GLU A 79 32.61 -8.75 33.00
C GLU A 79 34.06 -8.81 33.44
N LYS A 80 34.76 -7.69 33.54
CA LYS A 80 36.14 -7.61 33.99
C LYS A 80 36.30 -7.90 35.49
N LYS A 81 35.29 -7.61 36.30
CA LYS A 81 35.33 -7.74 37.75
C LYS A 81 34.68 -9.00 38.28
N LYS A 82 34.02 -9.80 37.45
CA LYS A 82 33.37 -11.05 37.91
C LYS A 82 34.39 -12.01 38.46
N PRO A 83 34.05 -12.73 39.56
CA PRO A 83 34.85 -13.87 40.06
C PRO A 83 34.97 -14.95 38.98
N LYS A 84 36.05 -15.80 39.08
CA LYS A 84 36.32 -16.80 38.02
C LYS A 84 35.17 -17.78 37.76
N ASP A 85 34.40 -18.11 38.77
CA ASP A 85 33.31 -19.10 38.71
C ASP A 85 31.91 -18.47 38.75
N ALA A 86 31.82 -17.14 38.62
CA ALA A 86 30.55 -16.42 38.63
C ALA A 86 30.06 -16.11 37.22
N GLU A 87 28.75 -16.22 36.99
CA GLU A 87 28.09 -15.76 35.77
C GLU A 87 27.43 -14.40 35.99
N LEU A 88 27.34 -13.59 34.91
CA LEU A 88 26.57 -12.38 34.97
C LEU A 88 25.08 -12.70 35.02
N ASN A 89 24.34 -11.96 35.88
CA ASN A 89 22.91 -12.10 36.02
C ASN A 89 22.22 -11.91 34.65
N TYR A 90 21.14 -12.64 34.44
CA TYR A 90 20.32 -12.59 33.23
C TYR A 90 19.92 -11.15 32.81
N ASN A 91 19.64 -10.29 33.78
CA ASN A 91 19.27 -8.89 33.53
C ASN A 91 20.39 -8.06 32.90
N PHE A 92 21.67 -8.44 33.07
CA PHE A 92 22.78 -7.80 32.34
C PHE A 92 22.91 -8.29 30.91
N ARG A 93 22.38 -9.47 30.59
CA ARG A 93 22.41 -10.06 29.23
C ARG A 93 21.17 -9.70 28.41
N ARG A 94 20.07 -9.35 29.09
CA ARG A 94 18.79 -9.07 28.42
C ARG A 94 18.75 -7.65 27.92
N ASP A 95 18.55 -7.52 26.65
CA ASP A 95 18.14 -6.27 26.00
C ASP A 95 16.72 -5.93 26.48
N ASN A 96 16.63 -5.07 27.51
CA ASN A 96 15.34 -4.65 28.10
C ASN A 96 14.59 -3.69 27.18
N ARG A 97 14.40 -4.05 25.91
CA ARG A 97 13.64 -3.27 24.95
C ARG A 97 12.13 -3.38 25.14
N TYR A 98 11.68 -4.30 25.97
CA TYR A 98 10.27 -4.52 26.26
C TYR A 98 9.91 -4.02 27.66
N ASN A 99 9.76 -2.72 27.79
CA ASN A 99 9.03 -2.13 28.89
C ASN A 99 7.76 -1.54 28.29
N ASP A 100 6.68 -2.33 28.25
CA ASP A 100 5.43 -2.08 27.54
C ASP A 100 4.70 -0.78 27.97
N ASP A 101 5.12 -0.15 29.07
CA ASP A 101 4.44 1.01 29.65
C ASP A 101 5.13 2.37 29.37
N LYS A 102 6.19 2.39 28.57
CA LYS A 102 6.94 3.63 28.32
C LYS A 102 6.93 3.99 26.83
N ILE A 103 6.55 5.24 26.56
CA ILE A 103 6.66 5.83 25.21
C ILE A 103 8.12 5.75 24.74
N THR A 104 8.33 5.13 23.60
CA THR A 104 9.65 4.98 22.97
C THR A 104 9.83 6.03 21.87
N LEU A 105 11.07 6.20 21.39
CA LEU A 105 11.36 6.99 20.20
C LEU A 105 10.53 6.53 19.00
N ARG A 106 10.43 5.21 18.81
CA ARG A 106 9.66 4.60 17.73
C ARG A 106 8.20 5.00 17.78
N ASP A 107 7.58 4.99 18.96
CA ASP A 107 6.17 5.39 19.12
C ASP A 107 5.95 6.85 18.70
N CYS A 108 6.89 7.73 19.00
CA CYS A 108 6.83 9.13 18.57
C CYS A 108 6.97 9.28 17.04
N GLU A 109 7.90 8.53 16.43
CA GLU A 109 8.13 8.53 14.99
C GLU A 109 6.93 7.92 14.24
N ASP A 110 6.38 6.81 14.72
CA ASP A 110 5.23 6.12 14.14
C ASP A 110 3.97 7.01 14.22
N GLN A 111 3.71 7.64 15.36
CA GLN A 111 2.58 8.57 15.52
C GLN A 111 2.68 9.76 14.56
N LEU A 112 3.87 10.32 14.39
CA LEU A 112 4.09 11.42 13.45
C LEU A 112 3.86 10.98 12.01
N ARG A 113 4.28 9.76 11.67
CA ARG A 113 4.10 9.16 10.35
C ARG A 113 2.63 8.87 10.05
N ASP A 114 1.86 8.40 11.01
CA ASP A 114 0.42 8.17 10.87
C ASP A 114 -0.33 9.47 10.55
N TRP A 115 -0.03 10.54 11.28
CA TRP A 115 -0.62 11.85 11.00
C TRP A 115 -0.22 12.38 9.62
N ALA A 116 1.05 12.22 9.25
CA ALA A 116 1.55 12.59 7.93
C ALA A 116 0.89 11.78 6.81
N SER A 117 0.69 10.48 7.01
CA SER A 117 0.01 9.59 6.05
C SER A 117 -1.42 10.06 5.76
N THR A 118 -2.17 10.45 6.79
CA THR A 118 -3.53 11.00 6.63
C THR A 118 -3.54 12.27 5.78
N LEU A 119 -2.54 13.14 5.94
CA LEU A 119 -2.41 14.35 5.11
C LEU A 119 -2.01 14.01 3.67
N ALA A 120 -1.10 13.06 3.49
CA ALA A 120 -0.67 12.59 2.19
C ALA A 120 -1.82 11.94 1.40
N GLU A 121 -2.68 11.18 2.05
CA GLU A 121 -3.88 10.59 1.40
C GLU A 121 -4.79 11.65 0.80
N ARG A 122 -5.07 12.72 1.54
CA ARG A 122 -5.87 13.84 1.04
C ARG A 122 -5.21 14.58 -0.13
N GLU A 123 -3.87 14.65 -0.13
CA GLU A 123 -3.13 15.22 -1.26
C GLU A 123 -3.24 14.36 -2.50
N ILE A 124 -3.07 13.03 -2.35
CA ILE A 124 -3.17 12.06 -3.46
C ILE A 124 -4.57 12.02 -4.05
N GLU A 125 -5.61 12.12 -3.23
CA GLU A 125 -6.99 12.18 -3.71
C GLU A 125 -7.24 13.36 -4.67
N ARG A 126 -6.50 14.44 -4.51
CA ARG A 126 -6.59 15.64 -5.36
C ARG A 126 -5.71 15.57 -6.60
N ARG A 127 -4.75 14.62 -6.65
CA ARG A 127 -3.84 14.46 -7.77
C ARG A 127 -4.49 13.70 -8.93
N PRO A 128 -4.08 13.99 -10.19
CA PRO A 128 -4.59 13.28 -11.36
C PRO A 128 -4.31 11.77 -11.32
N GLU A 129 -3.21 11.34 -10.72
CA GLU A 129 -2.84 9.93 -10.59
C GLU A 129 -3.81 9.17 -9.68
N GLY A 130 -4.20 9.75 -8.54
CA GLY A 130 -5.21 9.19 -7.65
C GLY A 130 -6.61 9.15 -8.30
N ALA A 131 -6.97 10.21 -9.03
CA ALA A 131 -8.21 10.26 -9.77
C ALA A 131 -8.25 9.19 -10.89
N LYS A 132 -7.14 9.01 -11.62
CA LYS A 132 -7.02 7.99 -12.67
C LYS A 132 -7.13 6.57 -12.08
N LEU A 133 -6.52 6.30 -10.94
CA LEU A 133 -6.65 4.99 -10.28
C LEU A 133 -8.10 4.68 -9.89
N ARG A 134 -8.82 5.64 -9.31
CA ARG A 134 -10.25 5.48 -9.01
C ARG A 134 -11.06 5.23 -10.28
N GLN A 135 -10.83 6.01 -11.32
CA GLN A 135 -11.51 5.84 -12.61
C GLN A 135 -11.28 4.44 -13.20
N LEU A 136 -10.05 3.91 -13.16
CA LEU A 136 -9.74 2.57 -13.64
C LEU A 136 -10.46 1.48 -12.83
N LYS A 137 -10.49 1.61 -11.51
CA LYS A 137 -11.22 0.68 -10.63
C LYS A 137 -12.73 0.71 -10.88
N ASP A 138 -13.30 1.90 -11.03
CA ASP A 138 -14.73 2.07 -11.34
C ASP A 138 -15.08 1.50 -12.71
N LEU A 139 -14.23 1.72 -13.71
CA LEU A 139 -14.44 1.19 -15.06
C LEU A 139 -14.32 -0.33 -15.09
N LYS A 140 -13.37 -0.90 -14.34
CA LYS A 140 -13.27 -2.36 -14.19
C LYS A 140 -14.53 -2.94 -13.57
N THR A 141 -15.04 -2.34 -12.48
CA THR A 141 -16.28 -2.77 -11.84
C THR A 141 -17.45 -2.70 -12.82
N LYS A 142 -17.63 -1.57 -13.50
CA LYS A 142 -18.68 -1.42 -14.53
C LYS A 142 -18.57 -2.42 -15.68
N ALA A 143 -17.34 -2.72 -16.13
CA ALA A 143 -17.12 -3.72 -17.16
C ALA A 143 -17.49 -5.14 -16.68
N LEU A 144 -17.21 -5.47 -15.41
CA LEU A 144 -17.61 -6.76 -14.82
C LEU A 144 -19.15 -6.85 -14.65
N ASP A 145 -19.81 -5.78 -14.23
CA ASP A 145 -21.26 -5.71 -14.11
C ASP A 145 -21.92 -5.91 -15.46
N VAL A 146 -21.44 -5.24 -16.50
CA VAL A 146 -21.90 -5.40 -17.88
C VAL A 146 -21.79 -6.85 -18.36
N VAL A 147 -20.70 -7.54 -18.03
CA VAL A 147 -20.53 -8.98 -18.36
C VAL A 147 -21.61 -9.81 -17.66
N MET A 148 -21.95 -9.48 -16.42
CA MET A 148 -22.97 -10.22 -15.65
C MET A 148 -24.41 -9.96 -16.13
N GLU A 149 -24.69 -8.74 -16.59
CA GLU A 149 -26.02 -8.33 -17.04
C GLU A 149 -26.31 -8.65 -18.51
N SER A 150 -25.26 -8.88 -19.32
CA SER A 150 -25.43 -9.09 -20.75
C SER A 150 -25.93 -10.51 -21.06
N GLY A 151 -27.06 -10.60 -21.73
CA GLY A 151 -27.64 -11.88 -22.14
C GLY A 151 -27.04 -12.49 -23.41
N THR A 152 -26.44 -11.68 -24.30
CA THR A 152 -25.95 -12.12 -25.60
C THR A 152 -24.55 -11.55 -25.90
N PRO A 153 -23.75 -12.22 -26.77
CA PRO A 153 -22.43 -11.73 -27.17
C PRO A 153 -22.46 -10.34 -27.80
N ASP A 154 -23.49 -10.05 -28.59
CA ASP A 154 -23.61 -8.77 -29.30
C ASP A 154 -23.91 -7.62 -28.31
N SER A 155 -24.84 -7.84 -27.37
CA SER A 155 -25.15 -6.86 -26.32
C SER A 155 -23.93 -6.60 -25.43
N LEU A 156 -23.15 -7.65 -25.13
CA LEU A 156 -21.91 -7.53 -24.35
C LEU A 156 -20.86 -6.72 -25.11
N ALA A 157 -20.66 -6.97 -26.40
CA ALA A 157 -19.69 -6.25 -27.21
C ALA A 157 -19.99 -4.75 -27.25
N ILE A 158 -21.26 -4.37 -27.47
CA ILE A 158 -21.70 -2.97 -27.48
C ILE A 158 -21.46 -2.31 -26.13
N ALA A 159 -21.86 -2.97 -25.05
CA ALA A 159 -21.75 -2.41 -23.71
C ALA A 159 -20.29 -2.27 -23.23
N LEU A 160 -19.43 -3.26 -23.53
CA LEU A 160 -17.99 -3.18 -23.27
C LEU A 160 -17.31 -2.08 -24.10
N ASP A 161 -17.71 -1.89 -25.37
CA ASP A 161 -17.20 -0.80 -26.19
C ASP A 161 -17.53 0.59 -25.60
N GLN A 162 -18.72 0.77 -25.07
CA GLN A 162 -19.09 1.99 -24.37
C GLN A 162 -18.25 2.27 -23.12
N VAL A 163 -17.95 1.24 -22.33
CA VAL A 163 -17.07 1.36 -21.14
C VAL A 163 -15.64 1.68 -21.58
N SER A 164 -15.17 1.03 -22.65
CA SER A 164 -13.79 1.13 -23.12
C SER A 164 -13.47 2.44 -23.82
N LYS A 165 -14.45 3.07 -24.47
CA LYS A 165 -14.27 4.41 -25.10
C LYS A 165 -13.72 5.44 -24.13
N LYS A 166 -14.11 5.35 -22.86
CA LYS A 166 -13.61 6.26 -21.81
C LYS A 166 -12.13 6.11 -21.47
N ILE A 167 -11.55 4.93 -21.76
CA ILE A 167 -10.14 4.62 -21.47
C ILE A 167 -9.32 4.34 -22.73
N GLY A 168 -9.90 4.54 -23.91
CA GLY A 168 -9.22 4.33 -25.20
C GLY A 168 -8.95 2.87 -25.56
N LEU A 169 -9.60 1.91 -24.89
CA LEU A 169 -9.48 0.49 -25.19
C LEU A 169 -10.38 0.10 -26.37
N ARG A 170 -9.89 -0.77 -27.26
CA ARG A 170 -10.64 -1.29 -28.42
C ARG A 170 -11.05 -2.74 -28.17
N TRP A 171 -12.14 -2.96 -27.48
CA TRP A 171 -12.66 -4.30 -27.20
C TRP A 171 -13.07 -5.08 -28.45
N ASN A 172 -13.55 -4.40 -29.49
CA ASN A 172 -14.00 -5.06 -30.71
C ASN A 172 -12.91 -5.87 -31.41
N GLN A 173 -11.65 -5.45 -31.36
CA GLN A 173 -10.54 -6.21 -31.95
C GLN A 173 -10.25 -7.48 -31.18
N GLU A 174 -10.38 -7.46 -29.86
CA GLU A 174 -10.15 -8.64 -29.02
C GLU A 174 -11.36 -9.59 -29.02
N LEU A 175 -12.58 -9.08 -29.10
CA LEU A 175 -13.79 -9.88 -29.22
C LEU A 175 -13.89 -10.60 -30.57
N GLN A 176 -13.43 -9.96 -31.66
CA GLN A 176 -13.33 -10.57 -32.98
C GLN A 176 -12.24 -11.66 -33.05
N ALA A 177 -11.21 -11.58 -32.21
CA ALA A 177 -10.15 -12.58 -32.11
C ALA A 177 -10.53 -13.82 -31.28
N LEU A 178 -11.77 -13.94 -30.80
CA LEU A 178 -12.26 -15.13 -30.10
C LEU A 178 -12.66 -16.21 -31.10
N PRO A 179 -11.86 -17.27 -31.21
CA PRO A 179 -12.15 -18.34 -32.15
C PRO A 179 -13.32 -19.10 -31.67
N ASN A 180 -14.45 -19.20 -31.73
CA ASN A 180 -15.55 -20.06 -31.32
C ASN A 180 -16.82 -19.39 -30.75
N PHE A 181 -17.20 -18.23 -31.24
CA PHE A 181 -18.61 -17.82 -31.17
C PHE A 181 -19.48 -18.40 -32.29
N LYS A 182 -18.86 -19.16 -33.18
CA LYS A 182 -19.58 -19.96 -34.21
C LYS A 182 -19.76 -21.39 -33.70
N GLN A 183 -20.70 -21.60 -32.82
CA GLN A 183 -21.44 -22.86 -32.72
C GLN A 183 -22.81 -22.61 -32.14
#